data_53755835689c15e605491527fcbba8ce
#
_entry.id   53755835689c15e605491527fcbba8ce
#
_cell.length_a   1.000
_cell.length_b   1.000
_cell.length_c   1.000
_cell.angle_alpha   90.00
_cell.angle_beta   90.00
_cell.angle_gamma   90.00
#
_symmetry.space_group_name_H-M   'P 1'
#
loop_
_entity.id
_entity.type
_entity.pdbx_description
1 polymer ?
#
loop_
_entity_poly.entity_id
_entity_poly.type
_entity_poly.pdbx_seq_one_letter_code
_entity_poly.pdbx_strand_id
1 'polypeptide(L)'
;MPPTRRDLLQSAGAVVLGSASGAIGPGTAEAAMGEAFSIASTFADFMRGIGGGAEDAGGRVLFTGRDPILNSRFRLGACMAIPAMAGGVGAAAVWRERTGQAQELSIDLRQAVYGIAPWARFLADYNIAAGTLPPDWLPPEWTWIPTLNGRPLQGPFMLGNPLGFQVFETKDGRLVTPTGIYPHHFIGFLALIGAGPEPQQIAQRIRAFDSIELEEMVGEAGMIMGIHRTAAEWAAHPQGQAIANIPVVEIIKIGESDPVPWANSSTAALSGIRVLSNSHVIASTTASRTLAGYGAEVLHVAREQGFEHDALVADVNVGMRSTLLDLKNPEQNRVQQRLVPRADVLVEGFRGRKMEELGFGAEQVARMKPGIVYLSVRPYGWEGPWKMYAGFDMEGLTVTGFTMIEGGGQRPRFPPTFVMNDYIAGYMGAAGVIAALRRRAREGGSYHVRVHLARCATWFRSLGQFTDADFERRGPENRLVAPELIRGQTPYGELERLAPLVKLSRTPIRWRDPLVAVRGGDLPVWAD
;
A
#
# COMPACT_ATOMS: atom_id res chain seq x y z
N MET A 1 -29.30 -17.36 -36.69
CA MET A 1 -27.84 -17.16 -36.77
C MET A 1 -27.57 -15.75 -36.21
N PRO A 2 -26.76 -15.58 -35.21
CA PRO A 2 -26.40 -14.26 -34.74
C PRO A 2 -25.40 -13.58 -35.69
N PRO A 3 -25.41 -12.24 -35.85
CA PRO A 3 -24.55 -11.52 -36.78
C PRO A 3 -23.09 -11.61 -36.36
N THR A 4 -22.19 -11.66 -37.33
CA THR A 4 -20.75 -11.74 -37.11
C THR A 4 -20.16 -10.36 -36.85
N ARG A 5 -19.00 -10.31 -36.20
CA ARG A 5 -18.24 -9.13 -35.79
C ARG A 5 -17.91 -8.12 -36.91
N ARG A 6 -18.23 -8.47 -38.18
CA ARG A 6 -17.98 -7.65 -39.38
C ARG A 6 -19.13 -6.70 -39.73
N ASP A 7 -20.33 -6.95 -39.18
CA ASP A 7 -21.53 -6.18 -39.54
C ASP A 7 -21.78 -4.94 -38.67
N LEU A 8 -20.93 -4.70 -37.64
CA LEU A 8 -21.06 -3.57 -36.71
C LEU A 8 -20.17 -2.35 -37.04
N LEU A 9 -19.43 -2.38 -38.16
CA LEU A 9 -18.48 -1.30 -38.51
C LEU A 9 -18.93 -0.41 -39.70
N GLN A 10 -20.17 -0.50 -40.16
CA GLN A 10 -20.67 0.31 -41.27
C GLN A 10 -21.87 1.18 -40.91
N SER A 11 -21.77 2.01 -39.89
CA SER A 11 -22.70 3.12 -39.71
C SER A 11 -22.07 4.24 -38.85
N ALA A 12 -21.23 5.07 -39.45
CA ALA A 12 -20.91 6.40 -38.93
C ALA A 12 -20.81 7.36 -40.10
N GLY A 13 -21.79 8.25 -40.18
CA GLY A 13 -21.92 9.25 -41.20
C GLY A 13 -20.89 10.36 -41.14
N ALA A 14 -20.53 10.85 -42.31
CA ALA A 14 -19.59 11.92 -42.54
C ALA A 14 -20.15 13.29 -42.05
N VAL A 15 -19.31 14.05 -41.32
CA VAL A 15 -19.47 15.48 -41.11
C VAL A 15 -18.27 16.18 -41.73
N VAL A 16 -18.58 17.14 -42.58
CA VAL A 16 -17.66 17.95 -43.41
C VAL A 16 -16.83 18.88 -42.54
N LEU A 17 -15.52 18.88 -42.75
CA LEU A 17 -14.58 19.85 -42.17
C LEU A 17 -14.42 21.09 -43.03
N GLY A 18 -14.66 22.25 -42.42
CA GLY A 18 -14.23 23.53 -42.94
C GLY A 18 -12.76 23.80 -42.62
N SER A 19 -11.96 24.11 -43.62
CA SER A 19 -10.55 24.45 -43.56
C SER A 19 -10.32 25.85 -42.98
N ALA A 20 -9.49 25.95 -41.93
CA ALA A 20 -8.79 27.18 -41.56
C ALA A 20 -7.31 26.84 -41.33
N SER A 21 -6.47 27.27 -42.27
CA SER A 21 -5.02 27.19 -42.20
C SER A 21 -4.48 28.27 -41.26
N GLY A 22 -3.93 27.87 -40.13
CA GLY A 22 -3.10 28.68 -39.26
C GLY A 22 -1.83 27.94 -38.91
N ALA A 23 -0.70 28.36 -39.43
CA ALA A 23 0.61 27.82 -39.09
C ALA A 23 0.94 28.13 -37.62
N ILE A 24 1.04 27.10 -36.79
CA ILE A 24 1.57 27.23 -35.44
C ILE A 24 3.02 26.73 -35.48
N GLY A 25 3.94 27.67 -35.26
CA GLY A 25 5.36 27.39 -35.05
C GLY A 25 5.60 26.56 -33.79
N PRO A 26 6.80 25.97 -33.60
CA PRO A 26 7.08 25.15 -32.43
C PRO A 26 7.11 26.01 -31.18
N GLY A 27 5.97 26.10 -30.50
CA GLY A 27 5.89 26.66 -29.17
C GLY A 27 6.58 25.69 -28.20
N THR A 28 7.71 26.11 -27.66
CA THR A 28 8.28 25.57 -26.44
C THR A 28 7.16 25.53 -25.39
N ALA A 29 6.77 24.35 -24.96
CA ALA A 29 5.93 24.18 -23.78
C ALA A 29 6.75 24.68 -22.59
N GLU A 30 6.64 25.95 -22.26
CA GLU A 30 7.04 26.50 -20.97
C GLU A 30 6.18 25.75 -19.94
N ALA A 31 6.80 24.80 -19.23
CA ALA A 31 6.21 24.18 -18.07
C ALA A 31 5.84 25.32 -17.12
N ALA A 32 4.54 25.53 -16.92
CA ALA A 32 4.05 26.40 -15.88
C ALA A 32 4.84 26.07 -14.60
N MET A 33 5.57 27.05 -14.07
CA MET A 33 6.25 26.94 -12.78
C MET A 33 5.15 26.74 -11.74
N GLY A 34 4.84 25.46 -11.47
CA GLY A 34 3.90 25.07 -10.45
C GLY A 34 4.40 25.60 -9.11
N GLU A 35 3.46 25.98 -8.27
CA GLU A 35 3.70 26.41 -6.89
C GLU A 35 4.69 25.46 -6.21
N ALA A 36 5.73 26.01 -5.55
CA ALA A 36 6.78 25.21 -4.93
C ALA A 36 6.15 24.22 -3.93
N PHE A 37 6.50 22.93 -3.99
CA PHE A 37 5.96 21.89 -3.12
C PHE A 37 5.99 22.31 -1.65
N SER A 38 4.84 22.27 -1.00
CA SER A 38 4.65 22.49 0.43
C SER A 38 4.08 21.24 1.09
N ILE A 39 4.85 20.61 1.99
CA ILE A 39 4.35 19.44 2.71
C ILE A 39 3.14 19.78 3.59
N ALA A 40 3.09 20.97 4.16
CA ALA A 40 1.98 21.41 5.00
C ALA A 40 0.69 21.59 4.19
N SER A 41 0.76 22.17 3.00
CA SER A 41 -0.39 22.30 2.09
C SER A 41 -0.85 20.92 1.60
N THR A 42 0.07 20.08 1.14
CA THR A 42 -0.24 18.73 0.66
C THR A 42 -0.85 17.86 1.77
N PHE A 43 -0.35 17.99 3.00
CA PHE A 43 -0.92 17.32 4.16
C PHE A 43 -2.35 17.80 4.47
N ALA A 44 -2.58 19.12 4.43
CA ALA A 44 -3.92 19.69 4.63
C ALA A 44 -4.90 19.23 3.55
N ASP A 45 -4.45 19.14 2.28
CA ASP A 45 -5.24 18.58 1.18
C ASP A 45 -5.59 17.11 1.40
N PHE A 46 -4.62 16.32 1.82
CA PHE A 46 -4.85 14.91 2.15
C PHE A 46 -5.88 14.76 3.28
N MET A 47 -5.73 15.54 4.36
CA MET A 47 -6.68 15.53 5.49
C MET A 47 -8.09 15.91 5.05
N ARG A 48 -8.24 16.96 4.22
CA ARG A 48 -9.55 17.32 3.64
C ARG A 48 -10.13 16.20 2.78
N GLY A 49 -9.29 15.52 2.02
CA GLY A 49 -9.69 14.39 1.17
C GLY A 49 -10.33 13.24 1.95
N ILE A 50 -9.90 13.01 3.19
CA ILE A 50 -10.50 12.00 4.08
C ILE A 50 -11.58 12.57 5.02
N GLY A 51 -11.88 13.87 4.89
CA GLY A 51 -12.91 14.56 5.69
C GLY A 51 -12.47 14.94 7.10
N GLY A 52 -11.16 15.19 7.28
CA GLY A 52 -10.56 15.74 8.50
C GLY A 52 -9.86 17.08 8.24
N GLY A 53 -9.30 17.67 9.29
CA GLY A 53 -8.48 18.87 9.27
C GLY A 53 -7.08 18.65 9.84
N ALA A 54 -6.11 19.42 9.37
CA ALA A 54 -4.75 19.36 9.92
C ALA A 54 -4.70 19.76 11.40
N GLU A 55 -5.67 20.58 11.84
CA GLU A 55 -5.85 21.11 13.19
C GLU A 55 -6.62 20.18 14.15
N ASP A 56 -7.13 19.06 13.68
CA ASP A 56 -8.01 18.16 14.46
C ASP A 56 -7.36 17.63 15.75
N ALA A 57 -6.03 17.50 15.78
CA ALA A 57 -5.28 17.12 16.98
C ALA A 57 -5.37 18.18 18.11
N GLY A 58 -5.68 19.44 17.77
CA GLY A 58 -5.74 20.58 18.68
C GLY A 58 -4.38 21.11 19.13
N GLY A 59 -3.27 20.45 18.79
CA GLY A 59 -1.90 20.85 19.06
C GLY A 59 -1.10 21.01 17.75
N ARG A 60 0.19 21.37 17.90
CA ARG A 60 1.08 21.58 16.77
C ARG A 60 1.38 20.29 16.04
N VAL A 61 1.35 20.32 14.70
CA VAL A 61 1.76 19.25 13.79
C VAL A 61 3.05 19.69 13.09
N LEU A 62 4.14 18.93 13.26
CA LEU A 62 5.47 19.29 12.80
C LEU A 62 6.04 18.21 11.86
N PHE A 63 6.48 18.65 10.69
CA PHE A 63 7.30 17.87 9.77
C PHE A 63 8.73 18.41 9.80
N THR A 64 9.73 17.53 9.91
CA THR A 64 11.16 17.88 9.85
C THR A 64 11.88 17.03 8.81
N GLY A 65 13.09 17.44 8.44
CA GLY A 65 13.79 16.83 7.30
C GLY A 65 13.20 17.27 5.95
N ARG A 66 13.88 16.97 4.86
CA ARG A 66 13.51 17.44 3.53
C ARG A 66 13.93 16.43 2.45
N ASP A 67 13.02 16.10 1.53
CA ASP A 67 13.36 15.37 0.30
C ASP A 67 14.19 16.24 -0.67
N PRO A 68 15.06 15.65 -1.52
CA PRO A 68 15.34 14.23 -1.68
C PRO A 68 16.29 13.69 -0.60
N ILE A 69 15.87 12.63 0.10
CA ILE A 69 16.69 11.94 1.10
C ILE A 69 17.45 10.78 0.46
N LEU A 70 16.77 9.98 -0.32
CA LEU A 70 17.33 8.90 -1.13
C LEU A 70 17.53 9.36 -2.58
N ASN A 71 18.22 8.55 -3.37
CA ASN A 71 18.44 8.82 -4.80
C ASN A 71 17.24 8.37 -5.64
N SER A 72 16.12 9.07 -5.48
CA SER A 72 14.84 8.83 -6.17
C SER A 72 14.31 10.12 -6.78
N ARG A 73 13.69 10.03 -7.95
CA ARG A 73 13.00 11.15 -8.58
C ARG A 73 11.77 11.62 -7.81
N PHE A 74 11.32 10.84 -6.82
CA PHE A 74 10.10 11.10 -6.06
C PHE A 74 10.39 11.56 -4.63
N ARG A 75 9.42 12.21 -4.00
CA ARG A 75 9.46 12.70 -2.62
C ARG A 75 9.15 11.58 -1.65
N LEU A 76 10.06 10.61 -1.52
CA LEU A 76 9.83 9.38 -0.74
C LEU A 76 9.47 9.67 0.71
N GLY A 77 10.19 10.62 1.34
CA GLY A 77 9.92 11.02 2.72
C GLY A 77 8.53 11.62 2.89
N ALA A 78 8.12 12.54 2.02
CA ALA A 78 6.79 13.15 2.07
C ALA A 78 5.68 12.15 1.76
N CYS A 79 5.88 11.25 0.76
CA CYS A 79 4.91 10.21 0.42
C CYS A 79 4.58 9.30 1.60
N MET A 80 5.56 8.99 2.45
CA MET A 80 5.35 8.19 3.66
C MET A 80 4.85 9.06 4.83
N ALA A 81 5.45 10.23 5.05
CA ALA A 81 5.17 11.06 6.21
C ALA A 81 3.74 11.61 6.24
N ILE A 82 3.17 11.98 5.08
CA ILE A 82 1.83 12.56 4.99
C ILE A 82 0.75 11.59 5.48
N PRO A 83 0.59 10.36 4.94
CA PRO A 83 -0.43 9.43 5.41
C PRO A 83 -0.16 8.91 6.83
N ALA A 84 1.11 8.74 7.23
CA ALA A 84 1.44 8.37 8.60
C ALA A 84 0.99 9.46 9.60
N MET A 85 1.29 10.74 9.30
CA MET A 85 0.85 11.88 10.12
C MET A 85 -0.68 12.01 10.12
N ALA A 86 -1.36 11.75 9.01
CA ALA A 86 -2.82 11.78 8.93
C ALA A 86 -3.46 10.78 9.89
N GLY A 87 -2.93 9.55 9.95
CA GLY A 87 -3.33 8.56 10.97
C GLY A 87 -3.09 9.05 12.39
N GLY A 88 -1.92 9.69 12.64
CA GLY A 88 -1.56 10.27 13.93
C GLY A 88 -2.50 11.40 14.37
N VAL A 89 -2.78 12.36 13.45
CA VAL A 89 -3.72 13.45 13.72
C VAL A 89 -5.14 12.93 13.94
N GLY A 90 -5.57 11.94 13.16
CA GLY A 90 -6.85 11.26 13.38
C GLY A 90 -6.95 10.61 14.76
N ALA A 91 -5.90 9.88 15.18
CA ALA A 91 -5.85 9.26 16.52
C ALA A 91 -5.82 10.34 17.64
N ALA A 92 -5.08 11.42 17.45
CA ALA A 92 -5.06 12.54 18.40
C ALA A 92 -6.43 13.24 18.50
N ALA A 93 -7.14 13.35 17.36
CA ALA A 93 -8.51 13.88 17.36
C ALA A 93 -9.48 12.99 18.14
N VAL A 94 -9.40 11.66 17.97
CA VAL A 94 -10.18 10.71 18.80
C VAL A 94 -9.84 10.86 20.27
N TRP A 95 -8.56 10.95 20.61
CA TRP A 95 -8.14 11.21 21.99
C TRP A 95 -8.75 12.48 22.56
N ARG A 96 -8.72 13.56 21.78
CA ARG A 96 -9.32 14.86 22.16
C ARG A 96 -10.83 14.76 22.31
N GLU A 97 -11.53 14.07 21.42
CA GLU A 97 -12.98 13.82 21.50
C GLU A 97 -13.36 13.03 22.75
N ARG A 98 -12.48 12.12 23.22
CA ARG A 98 -12.71 11.28 24.42
C ARG A 98 -12.36 11.96 25.73
N THR A 99 -11.35 12.82 25.72
CA THR A 99 -10.73 13.32 26.98
C THR A 99 -10.72 14.85 27.10
N GLY A 100 -11.02 15.57 26.02
CA GLY A 100 -10.88 17.02 25.93
C GLY A 100 -9.41 17.50 25.77
N GLN A 101 -8.41 16.58 25.75
CA GLN A 101 -7.00 16.93 25.77
C GLN A 101 -6.40 16.96 24.36
N ALA A 102 -5.86 18.11 23.97
CA ALA A 102 -5.05 18.26 22.76
C ALA A 102 -3.65 17.66 22.93
N GLN A 103 -2.97 17.34 21.83
CA GLN A 103 -1.57 16.90 21.85
C GLN A 103 -0.82 17.35 20.60
N GLU A 104 0.50 17.44 20.74
CA GLU A 104 1.41 17.77 19.65
C GLU A 104 1.88 16.50 18.95
N LEU A 105 2.14 16.62 17.64
CA LEU A 105 2.65 15.54 16.80
C LEU A 105 3.87 16.00 16.01
N SER A 106 4.80 15.08 15.79
CA SER A 106 5.93 15.31 14.90
C SER A 106 6.30 14.05 14.11
N ILE A 107 6.84 14.26 12.92
CA ILE A 107 7.45 13.23 12.08
C ILE A 107 8.69 13.82 11.39
N ASP A 108 9.75 13.03 11.33
CA ASP A 108 10.94 13.36 10.56
C ASP A 108 10.94 12.54 9.25
N LEU A 109 10.98 13.24 8.11
CA LEU A 109 11.00 12.61 6.79
C LEU A 109 12.19 11.65 6.64
N ARG A 110 13.32 11.97 7.30
CA ARG A 110 14.54 11.15 7.28
C ARG A 110 14.37 9.83 8.05
N GLN A 111 13.42 9.77 8.98
CA GLN A 111 12.98 8.54 9.64
C GLN A 111 11.86 7.87 8.84
N ALA A 112 10.98 8.67 8.24
CA ALA A 112 9.82 8.16 7.50
C ALA A 112 10.21 7.28 6.31
N VAL A 113 11.30 7.59 5.62
CA VAL A 113 11.76 6.78 4.45
C VAL A 113 12.03 5.32 4.81
N TYR A 114 12.50 5.02 6.02
CA TYR A 114 12.68 3.63 6.47
C TYR A 114 11.35 2.85 6.53
N GLY A 115 10.25 3.55 6.83
CA GLY A 115 8.93 2.96 6.90
C GLY A 115 8.38 2.46 5.56
N ILE A 116 8.98 2.87 4.44
CA ILE A 116 8.58 2.43 3.09
C ILE A 116 8.89 0.95 2.87
N ALA A 117 10.08 0.50 3.31
CA ALA A 117 10.51 -0.89 3.26
C ALA A 117 11.64 -1.10 4.28
N PRO A 118 11.35 -1.29 5.56
CA PRO A 118 12.39 -1.41 6.59
C PRO A 118 13.45 -2.47 6.24
N TRP A 119 13.01 -3.54 5.60
CA TRP A 119 13.81 -4.70 5.18
C TRP A 119 14.61 -4.49 3.88
N ALA A 120 14.58 -3.31 3.24
CA ALA A 120 15.20 -3.09 1.93
C ALA A 120 16.72 -3.42 1.91
N ARG A 121 17.42 -3.27 3.02
CA ARG A 121 18.85 -3.51 3.12
C ARG A 121 19.24 -4.94 2.73
N PHE A 122 18.48 -5.97 3.10
CA PHE A 122 18.84 -7.34 2.74
C PHE A 122 18.75 -7.61 1.24
N LEU A 123 17.76 -7.00 0.55
CA LEU A 123 17.67 -7.10 -0.90
C LEU A 123 18.80 -6.31 -1.58
N ALA A 124 19.12 -5.13 -1.07
CA ALA A 124 20.21 -4.32 -1.60
C ALA A 124 21.53 -5.06 -1.50
N ASP A 125 21.90 -5.57 -0.33
CA ASP A 125 23.17 -6.28 -0.12
C ASP A 125 23.28 -7.55 -0.98
N TYR A 126 22.18 -8.29 -1.13
CA TYR A 126 22.17 -9.45 -2.04
C TYR A 126 22.44 -9.05 -3.49
N ASN A 127 21.76 -8.03 -3.99
CA ASN A 127 21.91 -7.58 -5.38
C ASN A 127 23.28 -6.89 -5.63
N ILE A 128 23.83 -6.19 -4.63
CA ILE A 128 25.18 -5.64 -4.67
C ILE A 128 26.22 -6.79 -4.78
N ALA A 129 26.07 -7.82 -3.96
CA ALA A 129 26.95 -9.00 -4.00
C ALA A 129 26.84 -9.76 -5.33
N ALA A 130 25.65 -9.78 -5.93
CA ALA A 130 25.41 -10.36 -7.27
C ALA A 130 25.88 -9.46 -8.43
N GLY A 131 26.38 -8.24 -8.16
CA GLY A 131 26.83 -7.28 -9.17
C GLY A 131 25.71 -6.65 -10.01
N THR A 132 24.47 -6.72 -9.55
CA THR A 132 23.29 -6.16 -10.24
C THR A 132 22.93 -4.75 -9.76
N LEU A 133 23.44 -4.34 -8.58
CA LEU A 133 23.30 -2.99 -8.03
C LEU A 133 24.67 -2.40 -7.66
N PRO A 134 24.82 -1.06 -7.69
CA PRO A 134 26.03 -0.39 -7.24
C PRO A 134 26.17 -0.46 -5.71
N PRO A 135 27.41 -0.40 -5.17
CA PRO A 135 27.67 -0.49 -3.73
C PRO A 135 26.99 0.59 -2.87
N ASP A 136 26.71 1.75 -3.45
CA ASP A 136 26.09 2.93 -2.84
C ASP A 136 24.57 3.01 -3.09
N TRP A 137 23.93 1.89 -3.41
CA TRP A 137 22.48 1.84 -3.68
C TRP A 137 21.64 2.37 -2.51
N LEU A 138 21.96 1.96 -1.30
CA LEU A 138 21.40 2.53 -0.06
C LEU A 138 22.49 3.18 0.77
N PRO A 139 22.21 4.32 1.41
CA PRO A 139 23.14 4.96 2.35
C PRO A 139 23.56 4.01 3.48
N PRO A 140 24.80 4.16 4.03
CA PRO A 140 25.30 3.29 5.08
C PRO A 140 24.48 3.35 6.39
N GLU A 141 23.75 4.45 6.62
CA GLU A 141 22.82 4.60 7.74
C GLU A 141 21.63 3.64 7.65
N TRP A 142 21.31 3.12 6.46
CA TRP A 142 20.26 2.10 6.29
C TRP A 142 20.77 0.74 6.76
N THR A 143 20.50 0.44 8.01
CA THR A 143 20.91 -0.82 8.65
C THR A 143 19.91 -1.96 8.38
N TRP A 144 20.26 -3.16 8.83
CA TRP A 144 19.36 -4.30 8.77
C TRP A 144 18.19 -4.15 9.76
N ILE A 145 16.97 -4.16 9.23
CA ILE A 145 15.71 -4.07 9.97
C ILE A 145 14.70 -4.99 9.25
N PRO A 146 13.94 -5.85 9.96
CA PRO A 146 14.05 -6.20 11.38
C PRO A 146 15.20 -7.19 11.66
N THR A 147 15.61 -7.27 12.93
CA THR A 147 16.52 -8.33 13.41
C THR A 147 15.84 -9.17 14.50
N LEU A 148 16.16 -10.46 14.54
CA LEU A 148 15.73 -11.37 15.61
C LEU A 148 16.98 -11.91 16.32
N ASN A 149 17.06 -11.72 17.64
CA ASN A 149 18.24 -12.06 18.44
C ASN A 149 19.54 -11.45 17.86
N GLY A 150 19.47 -10.21 17.38
CA GLY A 150 20.58 -9.49 16.77
C GLY A 150 20.98 -9.97 15.36
N ARG A 151 20.21 -10.88 14.75
CA ARG A 151 20.45 -11.38 13.39
C ARG A 151 19.39 -10.87 12.42
N PRO A 152 19.79 -10.44 11.21
CA PRO A 152 18.84 -10.02 10.19
C PRO A 152 17.84 -11.13 9.84
N LEU A 153 16.58 -10.79 9.77
CA LEU A 153 15.55 -11.65 9.21
C LEU A 153 15.63 -11.59 7.68
N GLN A 154 15.68 -12.75 7.06
CA GLN A 154 15.82 -12.88 5.62
C GLN A 154 14.60 -13.58 5.03
N GLY A 155 14.31 -13.26 3.77
CA GLY A 155 13.30 -13.93 2.96
C GLY A 155 13.95 -14.78 1.86
N PRO A 156 14.40 -16.01 2.12
CA PRO A 156 15.17 -16.81 1.16
C PRO A 156 14.46 -16.94 -0.20
N PHE A 157 13.13 -17.02 -0.22
CA PHE A 157 12.36 -17.11 -1.46
C PHE A 157 12.36 -15.80 -2.27
N MET A 158 12.69 -14.67 -1.66
CA MET A 158 12.84 -13.39 -2.36
C MET A 158 14.22 -13.21 -2.96
N LEU A 159 15.25 -13.81 -2.35
CA LEU A 159 16.64 -13.69 -2.79
C LEU A 159 16.89 -14.58 -4.01
N GLY A 160 17.41 -13.98 -5.09
CA GLY A 160 17.68 -14.71 -6.33
C GLY A 160 16.43 -15.18 -7.08
N ASN A 161 15.24 -14.76 -6.67
CA ASN A 161 14.01 -15.08 -7.37
C ASN A 161 13.95 -14.35 -8.72
N PRO A 162 13.92 -15.07 -9.85
CA PRO A 162 13.91 -14.43 -11.17
C PRO A 162 12.60 -13.72 -11.51
N LEU A 163 11.54 -13.93 -10.74
CA LEU A 163 10.23 -13.27 -10.88
C LEU A 163 9.97 -12.27 -9.73
N GLY A 164 11.03 -11.59 -9.26
CA GLY A 164 10.93 -10.52 -8.26
C GLY A 164 10.92 -9.14 -8.92
N PHE A 165 12.11 -8.54 -9.02
CA PHE A 165 12.31 -7.18 -9.57
C PHE A 165 13.01 -7.20 -10.93
N GLN A 166 13.02 -8.33 -11.63
CA GLN A 166 13.66 -8.49 -12.92
C GLN A 166 12.80 -7.90 -14.03
N VAL A 167 13.46 -7.23 -14.98
CA VAL A 167 12.83 -6.64 -16.16
C VAL A 167 13.15 -7.50 -17.37
N PHE A 168 12.11 -7.90 -18.09
CA PHE A 168 12.22 -8.71 -19.31
C PHE A 168 11.71 -7.94 -20.51
N GLU A 169 12.18 -8.31 -21.70
CA GLU A 169 11.77 -7.75 -22.98
C GLU A 169 10.85 -8.71 -23.72
N THR A 170 9.72 -8.21 -24.21
CA THR A 170 8.75 -8.95 -25.03
C THR A 170 9.10 -8.87 -26.52
N LYS A 171 8.39 -9.62 -27.37
CA LYS A 171 8.61 -9.69 -28.81
C LYS A 171 8.46 -8.32 -29.51
N ASP A 172 7.54 -7.49 -29.04
CA ASP A 172 7.29 -6.12 -29.52
C ASP A 172 8.23 -5.07 -28.90
N GLY A 173 9.28 -5.51 -28.17
CA GLY A 173 10.31 -4.65 -27.57
C GLY A 173 9.87 -3.90 -26.32
N ARG A 174 8.69 -4.20 -25.76
CA ARG A 174 8.24 -3.61 -24.48
C ARG A 174 8.93 -4.29 -23.31
N LEU A 175 9.01 -3.55 -22.21
CA LEU A 175 9.62 -4.05 -20.97
C LEU A 175 8.51 -4.43 -19.98
N VAL A 176 8.66 -5.59 -19.36
CA VAL A 176 7.69 -6.16 -18.42
C VAL A 176 8.38 -6.65 -17.15
N THR A 177 7.67 -6.63 -16.04
CA THR A 177 8.10 -7.30 -14.79
C THR A 177 7.00 -8.27 -14.36
N PRO A 178 7.25 -9.59 -14.43
CA PRO A 178 6.41 -10.58 -13.78
C PRO A 178 6.76 -10.67 -12.29
N THR A 179 5.74 -10.93 -11.45
CA THR A 179 5.90 -11.04 -10.01
C THR A 179 5.54 -12.43 -9.50
N GLY A 180 6.54 -13.15 -9.00
CA GLY A 180 6.42 -14.51 -8.47
C GLY A 180 7.01 -14.64 -7.07
N ILE A 181 6.86 -13.64 -6.20
CA ILE A 181 7.39 -13.66 -4.83
C ILE A 181 6.64 -14.62 -3.89
N TYR A 182 5.53 -15.20 -4.34
CA TYR A 182 4.81 -16.29 -3.67
C TYR A 182 4.89 -17.57 -4.50
N PRO A 183 5.07 -18.75 -3.86
CA PRO A 183 5.30 -20.01 -4.58
C PRO A 183 4.25 -20.33 -5.64
N HIS A 184 2.98 -20.09 -5.37
CA HIS A 184 1.91 -20.37 -6.32
C HIS A 184 1.90 -19.42 -7.54
N HIS A 185 2.30 -18.15 -7.35
CA HIS A 185 2.47 -17.22 -8.47
C HIS A 185 3.71 -17.57 -9.30
N PHE A 186 4.81 -17.92 -8.63
CA PHE A 186 6.04 -18.37 -9.28
C PHE A 186 5.78 -19.58 -10.19
N ILE A 187 5.26 -20.66 -9.60
CA ILE A 187 4.97 -21.90 -10.33
C ILE A 187 3.93 -21.66 -11.43
N GLY A 188 2.86 -20.92 -11.12
CA GLY A 188 1.78 -20.65 -12.05
C GLY A 188 2.23 -19.84 -13.26
N PHE A 189 3.06 -18.80 -13.06
CA PHE A 189 3.60 -18.00 -14.16
C PHE A 189 4.53 -18.82 -15.06
N LEU A 190 5.46 -19.59 -14.48
CA LEU A 190 6.36 -20.45 -15.26
C LEU A 190 5.60 -21.48 -16.08
N ALA A 191 4.59 -22.12 -15.49
CA ALA A 191 3.73 -23.06 -16.20
C ALA A 191 2.96 -22.39 -17.36
N LEU A 192 2.45 -21.17 -17.13
CA LEU A 192 1.69 -20.40 -18.11
C LEU A 192 2.52 -20.09 -19.37
N ILE A 193 3.76 -19.65 -19.21
CA ILE A 193 4.65 -19.32 -20.34
C ILE A 193 5.44 -20.55 -20.85
N GLY A 194 5.36 -21.69 -20.18
CA GLY A 194 6.11 -22.90 -20.52
C GLY A 194 7.63 -22.76 -20.33
N ALA A 195 8.06 -22.13 -19.23
CA ALA A 195 9.47 -21.91 -18.89
C ALA A 195 9.91 -22.74 -17.69
N GLY A 196 11.19 -23.09 -17.64
CA GLY A 196 11.87 -23.49 -16.42
C GLY A 196 12.22 -22.26 -15.54
N PRO A 197 12.80 -22.48 -14.34
CA PRO A 197 13.09 -21.40 -13.38
C PRO A 197 14.32 -20.56 -13.75
N GLU A 198 15.06 -20.94 -14.78
CA GLU A 198 16.27 -20.24 -15.19
C GLU A 198 15.96 -18.89 -15.84
N PRO A 199 16.61 -17.78 -15.43
CA PRO A 199 16.32 -16.43 -15.98
C PRO A 199 16.40 -16.35 -17.50
N GLN A 200 17.33 -17.09 -18.11
CA GLN A 200 17.50 -17.12 -19.56
C GLN A 200 16.33 -17.80 -20.29
N GLN A 201 15.80 -18.89 -19.73
CA GLN A 201 14.64 -19.58 -20.27
C GLN A 201 13.38 -18.71 -20.14
N ILE A 202 13.21 -18.05 -19.01
CA ILE A 202 12.11 -17.09 -18.77
C ILE A 202 12.19 -15.97 -19.82
N ALA A 203 13.36 -15.35 -19.99
CA ALA A 203 13.56 -14.29 -20.97
C ALA A 203 13.26 -14.74 -22.41
N GLN A 204 13.71 -15.95 -22.80
CA GLN A 204 13.43 -16.53 -24.11
C GLN A 204 11.93 -16.75 -24.32
N ARG A 205 11.22 -17.25 -23.32
CA ARG A 205 9.79 -17.51 -23.42
C ARG A 205 8.98 -16.22 -23.47
N ILE A 206 9.32 -15.22 -22.66
CA ILE A 206 8.65 -13.90 -22.67
C ILE A 206 8.81 -13.22 -24.04
N ARG A 207 9.98 -13.31 -24.67
CA ARG A 207 10.23 -12.79 -26.03
C ARG A 207 9.41 -13.45 -27.14
N ALA A 208 8.70 -14.53 -26.87
CA ALA A 208 7.80 -15.15 -27.83
C ALA A 208 6.41 -14.50 -27.90
N PHE A 209 6.06 -13.65 -26.94
CA PHE A 209 4.74 -13.01 -26.82
C PHE A 209 4.82 -11.50 -27.06
N ASP A 210 3.78 -10.94 -27.67
CA ASP A 210 3.53 -9.50 -27.65
C ASP A 210 3.09 -9.07 -26.26
N SER A 211 3.49 -7.87 -25.82
CA SER A 211 3.33 -7.43 -24.44
C SER A 211 1.88 -7.41 -23.93
N ILE A 212 0.96 -6.93 -24.76
CA ILE A 212 -0.48 -6.84 -24.40
C ILE A 212 -1.09 -8.24 -24.30
N GLU A 213 -0.80 -9.12 -25.28
CA GLU A 213 -1.25 -10.51 -25.26
C GLU A 213 -0.79 -11.22 -23.97
N LEU A 214 0.48 -11.04 -23.62
CA LEU A 214 1.04 -11.64 -22.41
C LEU A 214 0.39 -11.10 -21.14
N GLU A 215 0.17 -9.78 -21.05
CA GLU A 215 -0.45 -9.15 -19.88
C GLU A 215 -1.89 -9.61 -19.67
N GLU A 216 -2.67 -9.70 -20.75
CA GLU A 216 -4.04 -10.21 -20.70
C GLU A 216 -4.07 -11.68 -20.28
N MET A 217 -3.26 -12.54 -20.91
CA MET A 217 -3.15 -13.96 -20.58
C MET A 217 -2.76 -14.17 -19.11
N VAL A 218 -1.79 -13.41 -18.61
CA VAL A 218 -1.32 -13.47 -17.21
C VAL A 218 -2.42 -13.03 -16.24
N GLY A 219 -3.10 -11.91 -16.55
CA GLY A 219 -4.18 -11.38 -15.73
C GLY A 219 -5.38 -12.33 -15.65
N GLU A 220 -5.81 -12.91 -16.76
CA GLU A 220 -6.91 -13.88 -16.82
C GLU A 220 -6.59 -15.18 -16.08
N ALA A 221 -5.33 -15.63 -16.14
CA ALA A 221 -4.86 -16.79 -15.37
C ALA A 221 -4.73 -16.48 -13.87
N GLY A 222 -4.93 -15.22 -13.44
CA GLY A 222 -4.76 -14.78 -12.07
C GLY A 222 -3.30 -14.78 -11.60
N MET A 223 -2.36 -14.78 -12.55
CA MET A 223 -0.94 -14.53 -12.29
C MET A 223 -0.66 -13.03 -12.32
N ILE A 224 0.58 -12.63 -12.13
CA ILE A 224 0.94 -11.23 -11.88
C ILE A 224 2.07 -10.81 -12.79
N MET A 225 1.84 -9.74 -13.56
CA MET A 225 2.82 -9.07 -14.40
C MET A 225 2.34 -7.65 -14.73
N GLY A 226 3.26 -6.71 -14.88
CA GLY A 226 2.98 -5.38 -15.39
C GLY A 226 3.88 -5.00 -16.57
N ILE A 227 3.32 -4.32 -17.57
CA ILE A 227 4.09 -3.63 -18.61
C ILE A 227 4.58 -2.30 -18.04
N HIS A 228 5.86 -1.97 -18.21
CA HIS A 228 6.40 -0.66 -17.86
C HIS A 228 5.85 0.40 -18.82
N ARG A 229 4.75 1.02 -18.43
CA ARG A 229 4.10 2.09 -19.17
C ARG A 229 4.70 3.45 -18.83
N THR A 230 4.60 4.39 -19.75
CA THR A 230 4.75 5.80 -19.45
C THR A 230 3.51 6.33 -18.71
N ALA A 231 3.64 7.49 -18.09
CA ALA A 231 2.51 8.16 -17.45
C ALA A 231 1.37 8.50 -18.44
N ALA A 232 1.73 8.84 -19.68
CA ALA A 232 0.77 9.13 -20.73
C ALA A 232 0.00 7.89 -21.19
N GLU A 233 0.71 6.76 -21.37
CA GLU A 233 0.09 5.47 -21.70
C GLU A 233 -0.88 5.02 -20.61
N TRP A 234 -0.51 5.19 -19.33
CA TRP A 234 -1.42 4.87 -18.23
C TRP A 234 -2.66 5.77 -18.22
N ALA A 235 -2.49 7.05 -18.45
CA ALA A 235 -3.61 7.98 -18.50
C ALA A 235 -4.58 7.68 -19.67
N ALA A 236 -4.07 7.11 -20.76
CA ALA A 236 -4.87 6.65 -21.90
C ALA A 236 -5.44 5.24 -21.72
N HIS A 237 -4.90 4.44 -20.78
CA HIS A 237 -5.33 3.07 -20.55
C HIS A 237 -6.72 3.02 -19.89
N PRO A 238 -7.65 2.13 -20.32
CA PRO A 238 -9.00 2.07 -19.75
C PRO A 238 -9.03 1.91 -18.22
N GLN A 239 -8.11 1.15 -17.63
CA GLN A 239 -8.02 1.03 -16.18
C GLN A 239 -7.53 2.34 -15.53
N GLY A 240 -6.56 3.03 -16.16
CA GLY A 240 -6.08 4.32 -15.70
C GLY A 240 -7.19 5.38 -15.70
N GLN A 241 -7.99 5.42 -16.76
CA GLN A 241 -9.15 6.30 -16.87
C GLN A 241 -10.22 6.00 -15.81
N ALA A 242 -10.51 4.72 -15.57
CA ALA A 242 -11.51 4.30 -14.59
C ALA A 242 -11.19 4.78 -13.16
N ILE A 243 -9.91 4.92 -12.81
CA ILE A 243 -9.50 5.34 -11.45
C ILE A 243 -8.92 6.75 -11.37
N ALA A 244 -8.85 7.49 -12.49
CA ALA A 244 -8.16 8.78 -12.57
C ALA A 244 -8.68 9.82 -11.56
N ASN A 245 -10.00 9.90 -11.40
CA ASN A 245 -10.70 10.89 -10.56
C ASN A 245 -11.10 10.34 -9.19
N ILE A 246 -10.76 9.10 -8.86
CA ILE A 246 -11.07 8.51 -7.57
C ILE A 246 -10.15 9.13 -6.50
N PRO A 247 -10.66 9.52 -5.31
CA PRO A 247 -9.81 9.92 -4.19
C PRO A 247 -8.77 8.85 -3.86
N VAL A 248 -7.58 9.25 -3.37
CA VAL A 248 -6.53 8.28 -2.99
C VAL A 248 -6.97 7.38 -1.83
N VAL A 249 -7.86 7.89 -0.98
CA VAL A 249 -8.60 7.14 0.03
C VAL A 249 -10.07 7.47 -0.15
N GLU A 250 -10.87 6.47 -0.51
CA GLU A 250 -12.33 6.63 -0.59
C GLU A 250 -12.97 6.21 0.74
N ILE A 251 -13.95 6.97 1.21
CA ILE A 251 -14.76 6.64 2.39
C ILE A 251 -16.23 6.70 1.99
N ILE A 252 -16.81 5.54 1.75
CA ILE A 252 -18.16 5.39 1.20
C ILE A 252 -19.10 4.91 2.29
N LYS A 253 -20.21 5.61 2.52
CA LYS A 253 -21.27 5.11 3.41
C LYS A 253 -22.01 3.96 2.72
N ILE A 254 -22.07 2.79 3.35
CA ILE A 254 -22.65 1.56 2.79
C ILE A 254 -23.82 0.99 3.59
N GLY A 255 -24.23 1.67 4.63
CA GLY A 255 -25.38 1.28 5.46
C GLY A 255 -25.68 2.29 6.54
N GLU A 256 -26.88 2.23 7.08
CA GLU A 256 -27.32 3.09 8.18
C GLU A 256 -27.07 2.41 9.53
N SER A 257 -26.79 3.21 10.52
CA SER A 257 -26.82 2.85 11.95
C SER A 257 -26.97 4.10 12.79
N ASP A 258 -27.37 3.93 14.04
CA ASP A 258 -27.27 5.01 15.02
C ASP A 258 -25.80 5.40 15.24
N PRO A 259 -25.53 6.65 15.67
CA PRO A 259 -24.22 7.06 16.12
C PRO A 259 -23.68 6.13 17.21
N VAL A 260 -22.38 5.81 17.13
CA VAL A 260 -21.67 5.00 18.13
C VAL A 260 -20.66 5.91 18.83
N PRO A 261 -21.04 6.61 19.90
CA PRO A 261 -20.14 7.53 20.61
C PRO A 261 -18.93 6.80 21.18
N TRP A 262 -17.84 7.55 21.33
CA TRP A 262 -16.64 7.01 21.97
C TRP A 262 -16.92 6.62 23.42
N ALA A 263 -16.54 5.41 23.79
CA ALA A 263 -16.50 5.05 25.21
C ALA A 263 -15.37 5.82 25.93
N ASN A 264 -15.57 6.19 27.17
CA ASN A 264 -14.53 6.84 27.97
C ASN A 264 -13.33 5.89 28.10
N SER A 265 -12.14 6.41 27.79
CA SER A 265 -10.87 5.70 27.95
C SER A 265 -9.75 6.70 28.14
N SER A 266 -8.81 6.39 29.01
CA SER A 266 -7.64 7.19 29.30
C SER A 266 -6.33 6.47 28.93
N THR A 267 -6.38 5.31 28.26
CA THR A 267 -5.19 4.50 27.97
C THR A 267 -4.59 4.76 26.61
N ALA A 268 -5.43 4.75 25.56
CA ALA A 268 -4.99 5.05 24.18
C ALA A 268 -6.16 5.53 23.32
N ALA A 269 -5.87 6.15 22.20
CA ALA A 269 -6.85 6.76 21.32
C ALA A 269 -7.94 5.77 20.85
N LEU A 270 -7.54 4.56 20.44
CA LEU A 270 -8.45 3.53 19.92
C LEU A 270 -8.75 2.39 20.93
N SER A 271 -8.52 2.62 22.23
CA SER A 271 -8.88 1.62 23.24
C SER A 271 -10.36 1.24 23.16
N GLY A 272 -10.65 -0.06 23.19
CA GLY A 272 -11.99 -0.62 23.07
C GLY A 272 -12.48 -0.79 21.63
N ILE A 273 -11.71 -0.36 20.62
CA ILE A 273 -11.99 -0.65 19.21
C ILE A 273 -11.44 -2.03 18.87
N ARG A 274 -12.30 -2.88 18.27
CA ARG A 274 -11.99 -4.25 17.85
C ARG A 274 -11.85 -4.33 16.33
N VAL A 275 -10.69 -4.80 15.87
CA VAL A 275 -10.32 -4.92 14.45
C VAL A 275 -10.18 -6.40 14.09
N LEU A 276 -11.07 -6.91 13.25
CA LEU A 276 -10.93 -8.24 12.64
C LEU A 276 -10.14 -8.10 11.35
N SER A 277 -8.93 -8.67 11.33
CA SER A 277 -7.98 -8.48 10.23
C SER A 277 -7.85 -9.75 9.39
N ASN A 278 -8.55 -9.79 8.26
CA ASN A 278 -8.37 -10.79 7.20
C ASN A 278 -7.32 -10.29 6.20
N SER A 279 -6.18 -9.84 6.71
CA SER A 279 -5.12 -9.22 5.93
C SER A 279 -4.02 -10.21 5.58
N HIS A 280 -3.27 -9.87 4.54
CA HIS A 280 -2.21 -10.70 4.00
C HIS A 280 -1.15 -9.79 3.35
N VAL A 281 0.12 -10.24 3.33
CA VAL A 281 1.25 -9.45 2.78
C VAL A 281 1.47 -8.16 3.58
N ILE A 282 1.52 -6.99 2.93
CA ILE A 282 2.01 -5.75 3.57
C ILE A 282 0.89 -4.73 3.77
N ALA A 283 0.19 -4.33 2.71
CA ALA A 283 -0.63 -3.11 2.72
C ALA A 283 -1.75 -3.13 3.77
N SER A 284 -2.69 -4.06 3.68
CA SER A 284 -3.80 -4.18 4.63
C SER A 284 -3.33 -4.55 6.04
N THR A 285 -2.26 -5.35 6.14
CA THR A 285 -1.66 -5.72 7.43
C THR A 285 -0.99 -4.54 8.12
N THR A 286 -0.33 -3.65 7.36
CA THR A 286 0.21 -2.38 7.88
C THR A 286 -0.89 -1.48 8.44
N ALA A 287 -2.07 -1.43 7.80
CA ALA A 287 -3.20 -0.69 8.36
C ALA A 287 -3.62 -1.26 9.72
N SER A 288 -3.75 -2.59 9.82
CA SER A 288 -4.09 -3.29 11.06
C SER A 288 -3.04 -3.05 12.17
N ARG A 289 -1.74 -3.16 11.84
CA ARG A 289 -0.63 -2.83 12.75
C ARG A 289 -0.70 -1.39 13.25
N THR A 290 -1.02 -0.46 12.37
CA THR A 290 -1.11 0.97 12.69
C THR A 290 -2.26 1.22 13.67
N LEU A 291 -3.43 0.62 13.43
CA LEU A 291 -4.57 0.69 14.36
C LEU A 291 -4.24 0.07 15.73
N ALA A 292 -3.54 -1.08 15.74
CA ALA A 292 -3.03 -1.69 16.98
C ALA A 292 -2.10 -0.74 17.75
N GLY A 293 -1.21 -0.04 17.06
CA GLY A 293 -0.31 0.94 17.66
C GLY A 293 -1.03 2.13 18.32
N TYR A 294 -2.22 2.48 17.86
CA TYR A 294 -3.09 3.47 18.47
C TYR A 294 -4.02 2.89 19.56
N GLY A 295 -3.87 1.60 19.89
CA GLY A 295 -4.54 0.96 21.02
C GLY A 295 -5.77 0.11 20.67
N ALA A 296 -6.05 -0.15 19.39
CA ALA A 296 -7.10 -1.08 19.00
C ALA A 296 -6.71 -2.53 19.34
N GLU A 297 -7.69 -3.35 19.76
CA GLU A 297 -7.55 -4.80 19.79
C GLU A 297 -7.64 -5.36 18.39
N VAL A 298 -6.55 -5.95 17.88
CA VAL A 298 -6.52 -6.54 16.54
C VAL A 298 -6.41 -8.06 16.64
N LEU A 299 -7.38 -8.78 16.04
CA LEU A 299 -7.34 -10.22 15.84
C LEU A 299 -7.06 -10.49 14.36
N HIS A 300 -5.83 -10.91 14.06
CA HIS A 300 -5.40 -11.30 12.72
C HIS A 300 -5.80 -12.75 12.44
N VAL A 301 -6.54 -12.95 11.36
CA VAL A 301 -6.98 -14.25 10.88
C VAL A 301 -6.05 -14.72 9.75
N ALA A 302 -5.22 -15.69 10.05
CA ALA A 302 -4.34 -16.34 9.09
C ALA A 302 -4.92 -17.69 8.64
N ARG A 303 -4.44 -18.22 7.52
CA ARG A 303 -4.76 -19.58 7.05
C ARG A 303 -3.58 -20.52 7.37
N GLU A 304 -3.86 -21.72 7.87
CA GLU A 304 -2.85 -22.67 8.29
C GLU A 304 -1.79 -22.98 7.21
N GLN A 305 -2.23 -23.22 6.00
CA GLN A 305 -1.35 -23.58 4.88
C GLN A 305 -0.90 -22.36 4.03
N GLY A 306 -1.11 -21.12 4.51
CA GLY A 306 -0.68 -19.94 3.80
C GLY A 306 0.84 -19.75 3.91
N PHE A 307 1.52 -19.54 2.77
CA PHE A 307 2.92 -19.12 2.77
C PHE A 307 3.00 -17.64 3.18
N GLU A 308 3.97 -17.32 4.02
CA GLU A 308 4.31 -15.94 4.42
C GLU A 308 5.84 -15.77 4.43
N HIS A 309 6.28 -14.55 4.21
CA HIS A 309 7.69 -14.17 4.34
C HIS A 309 7.97 -13.73 5.78
N ASP A 310 8.83 -14.44 6.51
CA ASP A 310 9.10 -14.18 7.93
C ASP A 310 9.53 -12.75 8.22
N ALA A 311 10.37 -12.16 7.36
CA ALA A 311 10.80 -10.77 7.52
C ALA A 311 9.64 -9.77 7.41
N LEU A 312 8.65 -10.04 6.55
CA LEU A 312 7.45 -9.24 6.43
C LEU A 312 6.54 -9.43 7.64
N VAL A 313 6.28 -10.68 8.04
CA VAL A 313 5.45 -11.01 9.22
C VAL A 313 6.01 -10.34 10.48
N ALA A 314 7.31 -10.42 10.70
CA ALA A 314 7.96 -9.80 11.86
C ALA A 314 7.81 -8.27 11.90
N ASP A 315 7.64 -7.64 10.75
CA ASP A 315 7.41 -6.19 10.68
C ASP A 315 5.92 -5.82 10.71
N VAL A 316 5.07 -6.49 9.89
CA VAL A 316 3.69 -6.04 9.70
C VAL A 316 2.68 -6.62 10.68
N ASN A 317 2.99 -7.74 11.35
CA ASN A 317 2.07 -8.40 12.32
C ASN A 317 2.28 -7.94 13.77
N VAL A 318 3.06 -6.90 13.97
CA VAL A 318 3.35 -6.35 15.30
C VAL A 318 2.08 -5.81 15.97
N GLY A 319 1.92 -6.12 17.26
CA GLY A 319 0.82 -5.63 18.08
C GLY A 319 -0.50 -6.38 17.92
N MET A 320 -0.56 -7.42 17.10
CA MET A 320 -1.78 -8.17 16.83
C MET A 320 -1.80 -9.50 17.60
N ARG A 321 -2.99 -9.98 17.90
CA ARG A 321 -3.26 -11.38 18.20
C ARG A 321 -3.39 -12.14 16.88
N SER A 322 -3.10 -13.45 16.86
CA SER A 322 -3.15 -14.26 15.64
C SER A 322 -3.91 -15.56 15.86
N THR A 323 -4.89 -15.82 15.00
CA THR A 323 -5.66 -17.08 14.97
C THR A 323 -5.66 -17.69 13.58
N LEU A 324 -5.97 -18.99 13.48
CA LEU A 324 -6.10 -19.69 12.20
C LEU A 324 -7.56 -19.98 11.90
N LEU A 325 -8.04 -19.53 10.72
CA LEU A 325 -9.35 -19.91 10.18
C LEU A 325 -9.22 -20.09 8.66
N ASP A 326 -9.60 -21.27 8.17
CA ASP A 326 -9.88 -21.46 6.74
C ASP A 326 -11.34 -21.12 6.47
N LEU A 327 -11.58 -19.95 5.90
CA LEU A 327 -12.94 -19.47 5.62
C LEU A 327 -13.67 -20.25 4.51
N LYS A 328 -12.96 -21.14 3.79
CA LYS A 328 -13.60 -22.12 2.88
C LYS A 328 -14.19 -23.31 3.64
N ASN A 329 -13.71 -23.58 4.84
CA ASN A 329 -14.28 -24.58 5.72
C ASN A 329 -15.56 -24.01 6.38
N PRO A 330 -16.75 -24.62 6.22
CA PRO A 330 -18.01 -24.07 6.72
C PRO A 330 -18.04 -23.89 8.24
N GLU A 331 -17.39 -24.75 9.02
CA GLU A 331 -17.34 -24.65 10.48
C GLU A 331 -16.48 -23.46 10.93
N GLN A 332 -15.30 -23.30 10.32
CA GLN A 332 -14.40 -22.20 10.61
C GLN A 332 -14.97 -20.86 10.10
N ASN A 333 -15.68 -20.87 8.98
CA ASN A 333 -16.44 -19.72 8.50
C ASN A 333 -17.48 -19.25 9.52
N ARG A 334 -18.26 -20.19 10.13
CA ARG A 334 -19.19 -19.85 11.21
C ARG A 334 -18.49 -19.24 12.45
N VAL A 335 -17.24 -19.59 12.71
CA VAL A 335 -16.46 -18.94 13.78
C VAL A 335 -16.28 -17.46 13.45
N GLN A 336 -15.84 -17.11 12.24
CA GLN A 336 -15.72 -15.71 11.82
C GLN A 336 -17.07 -14.98 11.82
N GLN A 337 -18.16 -15.63 11.41
CA GLN A 337 -19.50 -15.05 11.49
C GLN A 337 -19.89 -14.65 12.93
N ARG A 338 -19.38 -15.34 13.96
CA ARG A 338 -19.60 -14.96 15.38
C ARG A 338 -18.68 -13.83 15.84
N LEU A 339 -17.53 -13.64 15.21
CA LEU A 339 -16.60 -12.55 15.54
C LEU A 339 -17.07 -11.20 14.98
N VAL A 340 -17.62 -11.18 13.76
CA VAL A 340 -18.05 -9.96 13.05
C VAL A 340 -19.00 -9.07 13.85
N PRO A 341 -20.08 -9.56 14.50
CA PRO A 341 -21.00 -8.70 15.24
C PRO A 341 -20.38 -7.95 16.43
N ARG A 342 -19.21 -8.40 16.89
CA ARG A 342 -18.45 -7.78 17.98
C ARG A 342 -17.26 -6.95 17.49
N ALA A 343 -17.01 -6.87 16.17
CA ALA A 343 -15.98 -6.06 15.58
C ALA A 343 -16.47 -4.63 15.30
N ASP A 344 -15.60 -3.65 15.42
CA ASP A 344 -15.79 -2.26 14.97
C ASP A 344 -15.27 -2.05 13.57
N VAL A 345 -14.20 -2.78 13.22
CA VAL A 345 -13.51 -2.68 11.94
C VAL A 345 -13.26 -4.07 11.39
N LEU A 346 -13.47 -4.27 10.08
CA LEU A 346 -12.96 -5.42 9.34
C LEU A 346 -11.98 -4.91 8.28
N VAL A 347 -10.78 -5.51 8.26
CA VAL A 347 -9.73 -5.19 7.28
C VAL A 347 -9.51 -6.39 6.37
N GLU A 348 -9.44 -6.17 5.06
CA GLU A 348 -9.09 -7.22 4.10
C GLU A 348 -8.15 -6.72 3.00
N GLY A 349 -7.43 -7.66 2.37
CA GLY A 349 -6.50 -7.39 1.27
C GLY A 349 -6.53 -8.48 0.19
N PHE A 350 -7.70 -9.10 -0.02
CA PHE A 350 -7.83 -10.16 -1.02
C PHE A 350 -8.26 -9.60 -2.39
N ARG A 351 -7.80 -10.25 -3.45
CA ARG A 351 -8.15 -9.87 -4.81
C ARG A 351 -9.62 -10.11 -5.16
N GLY A 352 -10.14 -9.28 -6.04
CA GLY A 352 -11.45 -9.46 -6.66
C GLY A 352 -12.58 -9.51 -5.63
N ARG A 353 -13.47 -10.48 -5.77
CA ARG A 353 -14.66 -10.66 -4.92
C ARG A 353 -14.50 -11.75 -3.86
N LYS A 354 -13.25 -12.07 -3.48
CA LYS A 354 -12.99 -13.24 -2.63
C LYS A 354 -13.69 -13.19 -1.27
N MET A 355 -13.69 -12.05 -0.61
CA MET A 355 -14.39 -11.90 0.68
C MET A 355 -15.91 -11.93 0.50
N GLU A 356 -16.44 -11.40 -0.59
CA GLU A 356 -17.87 -11.51 -0.92
C GLU A 356 -18.30 -12.96 -1.15
N GLU A 357 -17.50 -13.76 -1.87
CA GLU A 357 -17.74 -15.19 -2.10
C GLU A 357 -17.73 -16.01 -0.79
N LEU A 358 -16.94 -15.58 0.19
CA LEU A 358 -16.86 -16.20 1.50
C LEU A 358 -17.96 -15.71 2.48
N GLY A 359 -18.79 -14.75 2.06
CA GLY A 359 -19.87 -14.19 2.88
C GLY A 359 -19.47 -12.98 3.73
N PHE A 360 -18.29 -12.39 3.48
CA PHE A 360 -17.73 -11.27 4.26
C PHE A 360 -17.41 -10.03 3.41
N GLY A 361 -18.10 -9.81 2.30
CA GLY A 361 -18.03 -8.55 1.55
C GLY A 361 -18.56 -7.36 2.36
N ALA A 362 -18.20 -6.15 1.98
CA ALA A 362 -18.47 -4.94 2.75
C ALA A 362 -19.96 -4.77 3.11
N GLU A 363 -20.88 -4.88 2.14
CA GLU A 363 -22.31 -4.78 2.40
C GLU A 363 -22.86 -5.99 3.19
N GLN A 364 -22.28 -7.19 3.02
CA GLN A 364 -22.65 -8.37 3.79
C GLN A 364 -22.30 -8.17 5.27
N VAL A 365 -21.10 -7.69 5.55
CA VAL A 365 -20.61 -7.41 6.89
C VAL A 365 -21.37 -6.24 7.53
N ALA A 366 -21.70 -5.19 6.75
CA ALA A 366 -22.55 -4.08 7.24
C ALA A 366 -23.96 -4.54 7.66
N ARG A 367 -24.52 -5.55 6.99
CA ARG A 367 -25.79 -6.17 7.43
C ARG A 367 -25.65 -6.99 8.71
N MET A 368 -24.50 -7.67 8.91
CA MET A 368 -24.24 -8.44 10.14
C MET A 368 -23.96 -7.52 11.34
N LYS A 369 -23.34 -6.38 11.08
CA LYS A 369 -22.93 -5.37 12.07
C LYS A 369 -23.18 -3.97 11.54
N PRO A 370 -24.39 -3.41 11.68
CA PRO A 370 -24.62 -1.99 11.42
C PRO A 370 -23.66 -1.12 12.25
N GLY A 371 -23.06 -0.13 11.61
CA GLY A 371 -22.01 0.71 12.20
C GLY A 371 -20.59 0.18 12.06
N ILE A 372 -20.35 -0.88 11.30
CA ILE A 372 -18.99 -1.37 11.05
C ILE A 372 -18.25 -0.47 10.04
N VAL A 373 -16.92 -0.35 10.22
CA VAL A 373 -16.02 0.21 9.22
C VAL A 373 -15.30 -0.93 8.51
N TYR A 374 -15.35 -0.97 7.20
CA TYR A 374 -14.72 -1.99 6.37
C TYR A 374 -13.57 -1.36 5.57
N LEU A 375 -12.36 -1.90 5.68
CA LEU A 375 -11.21 -1.47 4.87
C LEU A 375 -10.87 -2.54 3.85
N SER A 376 -10.75 -2.14 2.58
CA SER A 376 -10.18 -2.97 1.53
C SER A 376 -9.00 -2.29 0.85
N VAL A 377 -7.95 -3.07 0.56
CA VAL A 377 -6.84 -2.64 -0.29
C VAL A 377 -6.79 -3.52 -1.53
N ARG A 378 -6.77 -2.92 -2.72
CA ARG A 378 -6.70 -3.63 -4.01
C ARG A 378 -5.65 -3.02 -4.92
N PRO A 379 -5.06 -3.79 -5.87
CA PRO A 379 -4.07 -3.23 -6.79
C PRO A 379 -4.66 -2.18 -7.73
N TYR A 380 -5.81 -2.47 -8.36
CA TYR A 380 -6.37 -1.64 -9.44
C TYR A 380 -7.75 -1.05 -9.14
N GLY A 381 -8.30 -1.29 -7.95
CA GLY A 381 -9.59 -0.74 -7.52
C GLY A 381 -10.80 -1.63 -7.82
N TRP A 382 -11.98 -1.02 -7.82
CA TRP A 382 -13.29 -1.70 -7.95
C TRP A 382 -13.94 -1.51 -9.31
N GLU A 383 -13.43 -0.56 -10.10
CA GLU A 383 -13.94 -0.21 -11.42
C GLU A 383 -12.91 -0.52 -12.50
N GLY A 384 -13.35 -0.55 -13.75
CA GLY A 384 -12.51 -0.78 -14.92
C GLY A 384 -12.26 -2.26 -15.25
N PRO A 385 -11.52 -2.52 -16.33
CA PRO A 385 -11.31 -3.89 -16.84
C PRO A 385 -10.48 -4.76 -15.89
N TRP A 386 -9.56 -4.18 -15.09
CA TRP A 386 -8.65 -4.93 -14.22
C TRP A 386 -9.13 -5.08 -12.77
N LYS A 387 -10.39 -4.75 -12.48
CA LYS A 387 -10.94 -4.85 -11.11
C LYS A 387 -10.83 -6.22 -10.46
N MET A 388 -10.66 -7.28 -11.25
CA MET A 388 -10.50 -8.67 -10.79
C MET A 388 -9.04 -9.15 -10.83
N TYR A 389 -8.13 -8.39 -11.43
CA TYR A 389 -6.74 -8.80 -11.58
C TYR A 389 -6.00 -8.77 -10.25
N ALA A 390 -5.07 -9.71 -10.10
CA ALA A 390 -4.11 -9.72 -9.01
C ALA A 390 -2.99 -8.69 -9.26
N GLY A 391 -2.37 -8.23 -8.21
CA GLY A 391 -1.21 -7.35 -8.26
C GLY A 391 -0.70 -7.05 -6.86
N PHE A 392 0.55 -6.65 -6.78
CA PHE A 392 1.22 -6.19 -5.56
C PHE A 392 1.71 -4.75 -5.74
N ASP A 393 2.60 -4.34 -4.87
CA ASP A 393 3.29 -3.06 -4.90
C ASP A 393 3.86 -2.73 -6.28
N MET A 394 4.65 -3.67 -6.82
CA MET A 394 5.44 -3.51 -8.03
C MET A 394 4.58 -3.23 -9.26
N GLU A 395 3.45 -3.88 -9.39
CA GLU A 395 2.54 -3.65 -10.52
C GLU A 395 1.92 -2.26 -10.45
N GLY A 396 1.56 -1.80 -9.25
CA GLY A 396 1.09 -0.44 -9.05
C GLY A 396 2.11 0.61 -9.53
N LEU A 397 3.39 0.38 -9.29
CA LEU A 397 4.48 1.26 -9.78
C LEU A 397 4.72 1.08 -11.28
N THR A 398 4.73 -0.17 -11.76
CA THR A 398 5.11 -0.53 -13.14
C THR A 398 4.12 0.04 -14.15
N VAL A 399 2.82 -0.21 -13.94
CA VAL A 399 1.80 0.14 -14.94
C VAL A 399 1.47 1.63 -14.97
N THR A 400 1.75 2.38 -13.90
CA THR A 400 1.35 3.79 -13.77
C THR A 400 2.36 4.81 -14.31
N GLY A 401 3.52 4.34 -14.76
CA GLY A 401 4.60 5.19 -15.25
C GLY A 401 5.62 5.58 -14.19
N PHE A 402 5.45 5.15 -12.94
CA PHE A 402 6.39 5.46 -11.88
C PHE A 402 7.80 4.95 -12.21
N THR A 403 7.94 3.67 -12.55
CA THR A 403 9.24 3.05 -12.84
C THR A 403 9.97 3.68 -14.02
N MET A 404 9.24 4.11 -15.04
CA MET A 404 9.82 4.80 -16.20
C MET A 404 10.37 6.17 -15.81
N ILE A 405 9.65 6.93 -15.00
CA ILE A 405 10.10 8.23 -14.46
C ILE A 405 11.32 8.02 -13.56
N GLU A 406 11.28 7.06 -12.65
CA GLU A 406 12.39 6.74 -11.74
C GLU A 406 13.66 6.35 -12.50
N GLY A 407 13.51 5.69 -13.64
CA GLY A 407 14.58 5.31 -14.56
C GLY A 407 15.00 6.39 -15.56
N GLY A 408 14.51 7.62 -15.46
CA GLY A 408 14.86 8.72 -16.34
C GLY A 408 14.22 8.67 -17.74
N GLY A 409 13.16 7.91 -17.91
CA GLY A 409 12.35 7.83 -19.14
C GLY A 409 12.84 6.84 -20.19
N GLN A 410 14.05 6.25 -20.02
CA GLN A 410 14.62 5.32 -21.01
C GLN A 410 14.45 3.84 -20.60
N ARG A 411 14.89 3.49 -19.39
CA ARG A 411 14.73 2.15 -18.83
C ARG A 411 14.04 2.24 -17.48
N PRO A 412 13.12 1.34 -17.17
CA PRO A 412 12.43 1.35 -15.89
C PRO A 412 13.42 1.05 -14.75
N ARG A 413 13.19 1.69 -13.61
CA ARG A 413 13.89 1.44 -12.35
C ARG A 413 12.88 1.43 -11.22
N PHE A 414 12.98 0.45 -10.32
CA PHE A 414 12.26 0.49 -9.06
C PHE A 414 12.91 1.52 -8.11
N PRO A 415 12.17 2.04 -7.12
CA PRO A 415 12.74 2.98 -6.15
C PRO A 415 13.89 2.33 -5.37
N PRO A 416 14.78 3.11 -4.72
CA PRO A 416 15.87 2.56 -3.90
C PRO A 416 15.38 1.59 -2.81
N THR A 417 14.15 1.72 -2.38
CA THR A 417 13.46 0.88 -1.41
C THR A 417 12.87 -0.40 -2.00
N PHE A 418 12.99 -0.63 -3.30
CA PHE A 418 12.38 -1.72 -4.11
C PHE A 418 10.86 -1.64 -4.20
N VAL A 419 10.16 -1.44 -3.11
CA VAL A 419 8.71 -1.23 -3.02
C VAL A 419 8.42 0.16 -2.47
N MET A 420 7.21 0.64 -2.66
CA MET A 420 6.79 1.95 -2.15
C MET A 420 5.30 1.98 -1.76
N ASN A 421 4.44 1.32 -2.53
CA ASN A 421 2.99 1.45 -2.39
C ASN A 421 2.44 0.85 -1.10
N ASP A 422 2.84 -0.36 -0.77
CA ASP A 422 2.15 -1.20 0.20
C ASP A 422 2.10 -0.60 1.59
N TYR A 423 3.25 -0.19 2.13
CA TYR A 423 3.29 0.43 3.46
C TYR A 423 2.55 1.76 3.48
N ILE A 424 2.72 2.58 2.44
CA ILE A 424 2.05 3.88 2.33
C ILE A 424 0.54 3.68 2.22
N ALA A 425 0.07 2.75 1.38
CA ALA A 425 -1.34 2.39 1.27
C ALA A 425 -1.92 1.90 2.60
N GLY A 426 -1.13 1.16 3.38
CA GLY A 426 -1.52 0.73 4.72
C GLY A 426 -1.73 1.91 5.68
N TYR A 427 -0.85 2.89 5.69
CA TYR A 427 -1.03 4.13 6.48
C TYR A 427 -2.21 4.96 5.98
N MET A 428 -2.42 5.06 4.67
CA MET A 428 -3.61 5.69 4.07
C MET A 428 -4.89 5.00 4.51
N GLY A 429 -4.91 3.66 4.48
CA GLY A 429 -6.05 2.85 4.93
C GLY A 429 -6.36 3.07 6.42
N ALA A 430 -5.33 3.08 7.27
CA ALA A 430 -5.50 3.35 8.71
C ALA A 430 -6.05 4.76 8.97
N ALA A 431 -5.54 5.78 8.26
CA ALA A 431 -6.07 7.14 8.36
C ALA A 431 -7.55 7.22 7.93
N GLY A 432 -7.90 6.55 6.83
CA GLY A 432 -9.29 6.44 6.35
C GLY A 432 -10.21 5.72 7.34
N VAL A 433 -9.75 4.62 7.95
CA VAL A 433 -10.51 3.90 9.00
C VAL A 433 -10.77 4.80 10.19
N ILE A 434 -9.76 5.53 10.68
CA ILE A 434 -9.93 6.45 11.83
C ILE A 434 -10.92 7.57 11.47
N ALA A 435 -10.82 8.14 10.26
CA ALA A 435 -11.76 9.15 9.79
C ALA A 435 -13.21 8.59 9.70
N ALA A 436 -13.39 7.37 9.21
CA ALA A 436 -14.68 6.70 9.15
C ALA A 436 -15.24 6.39 10.56
N LEU A 437 -14.40 5.94 11.50
CA LEU A 437 -14.79 5.74 12.90
C LEU A 437 -15.25 7.05 13.56
N ARG A 438 -14.58 8.18 13.27
CA ARG A 438 -15.01 9.51 13.75
C ARG A 438 -16.36 9.93 13.16
N ARG A 439 -16.60 9.66 11.87
CA ARG A 439 -17.93 9.89 11.25
C ARG A 439 -18.99 9.01 11.90
N ARG A 440 -18.72 7.71 12.06
CA ARG A 440 -19.61 6.78 12.75
C ARG A 440 -19.99 7.27 14.16
N ALA A 441 -19.02 7.81 14.89
CA ALA A 441 -19.27 8.28 16.25
C ALA A 441 -20.22 9.48 16.31
N ARG A 442 -20.26 10.32 15.26
CA ARG A 442 -21.06 11.54 15.19
C ARG A 442 -22.38 11.36 14.42
N GLU A 443 -22.34 10.62 13.32
CA GLU A 443 -23.40 10.58 12.31
C GLU A 443 -24.01 9.17 12.17
N GLY A 444 -23.41 8.15 12.82
CA GLY A 444 -23.77 6.76 12.59
C GLY A 444 -23.33 6.26 11.20
N GLY A 445 -23.88 5.13 10.81
CA GLY A 445 -23.65 4.51 9.51
C GLY A 445 -22.47 3.55 9.47
N SER A 446 -22.51 2.62 8.51
CA SER A 446 -21.41 1.74 8.14
C SER A 446 -20.63 2.32 6.97
N TYR A 447 -19.30 2.17 6.95
CA TYR A 447 -18.44 2.78 5.95
C TYR A 447 -17.51 1.76 5.31
N HIS A 448 -17.29 1.89 3.99
CA HIS A 448 -16.27 1.17 3.24
C HIS A 448 -15.14 2.13 2.90
N VAL A 449 -13.98 1.89 3.48
CA VAL A 449 -12.72 2.57 3.15
C VAL A 449 -12.02 1.76 2.06
N ARG A 450 -11.66 2.40 0.96
CA ARG A 450 -11.01 1.76 -0.19
C ARG A 450 -9.69 2.45 -0.51
N VAL A 451 -8.64 1.67 -0.72
CA VAL A 451 -7.33 2.15 -1.16
C VAL A 451 -6.88 1.32 -2.36
N HIS A 452 -6.33 1.99 -3.37
CA HIS A 452 -5.86 1.36 -4.61
C HIS A 452 -4.38 1.60 -4.81
N LEU A 453 -3.57 0.55 -4.99
CA LEU A 453 -2.12 0.71 -5.17
C LEU A 453 -1.78 1.55 -6.41
N ALA A 454 -2.43 1.31 -7.54
CA ALA A 454 -2.23 2.11 -8.75
C ALA A 454 -2.63 3.59 -8.54
N ARG A 455 -3.65 3.87 -7.71
CA ARG A 455 -4.03 5.25 -7.40
C ARG A 455 -3.04 5.93 -6.44
N CYS A 456 -2.48 5.16 -5.48
CA CYS A 456 -1.38 5.64 -4.65
C CYS A 456 -0.16 6.03 -5.51
N ALA A 457 0.25 5.18 -6.46
CA ALA A 457 1.36 5.47 -7.36
C ALA A 457 1.14 6.74 -8.19
N THR A 458 -0.08 7.00 -8.65
CA THR A 458 -0.40 8.26 -9.34
C THR A 458 -0.40 9.46 -8.40
N TRP A 459 -0.79 9.28 -7.14
CA TRP A 459 -0.69 10.32 -6.12
C TRP A 459 0.76 10.66 -5.79
N PHE A 460 1.68 9.68 -5.69
CA PHE A 460 3.11 9.95 -5.50
C PHE A 460 3.65 10.86 -6.59
N ARG A 461 3.26 10.64 -7.84
CA ARG A 461 3.63 11.49 -8.96
C ARG A 461 3.11 12.91 -8.85
N SER A 462 1.92 13.10 -8.30
CA SER A 462 1.32 14.43 -8.14
C SER A 462 2.05 15.33 -7.14
N LEU A 463 2.91 14.76 -6.27
CA LEU A 463 3.74 15.53 -5.35
C LEU A 463 4.95 16.20 -6.04
N GLY A 464 5.10 16.01 -7.34
CA GLY A 464 6.20 16.53 -8.14
C GLY A 464 7.43 15.62 -8.15
N GLN A 465 8.34 15.91 -9.07
CA GLN A 465 9.53 15.12 -9.35
C GLN A 465 10.79 15.96 -9.16
N PHE A 466 11.89 15.31 -8.82
CA PHE A 466 13.20 15.93 -8.73
C PHE A 466 13.96 15.86 -10.05
N THR A 467 14.68 16.92 -10.35
CA THR A 467 15.66 17.02 -11.43
C THR A 467 17.07 16.69 -10.90
N ASP A 468 18.04 16.52 -11.78
CA ASP A 468 19.43 16.30 -11.38
C ASP A 468 19.98 17.48 -10.54
N ALA A 469 19.59 18.71 -10.88
CA ALA A 469 19.94 19.91 -10.14
C ALA A 469 19.42 19.93 -8.68
N ASP A 470 18.32 19.23 -8.39
CA ASP A 470 17.80 19.11 -7.03
C ASP A 470 18.69 18.23 -6.16
N PHE A 471 19.31 17.20 -6.74
CA PHE A 471 20.26 16.33 -6.04
C PHE A 471 21.56 17.05 -5.70
N GLU A 472 22.00 17.99 -6.53
CA GLU A 472 23.21 18.81 -6.28
C GLU A 472 23.00 19.79 -5.13
N ARG A 473 21.74 20.20 -4.84
CA ARG A 473 21.38 21.16 -3.79
C ARG A 473 21.12 20.52 -2.43
N ARG A 474 21.42 19.25 -2.23
CA ARG A 474 21.22 18.57 -0.95
C ARG A 474 22.04 19.19 0.18
N GLY A 475 21.36 19.43 1.31
CA GLY A 475 21.96 19.93 2.55
C GLY A 475 21.80 18.94 3.71
N PRO A 476 22.08 19.38 4.96
CA PRO A 476 21.96 18.53 6.14
C PRO A 476 20.57 17.94 6.35
N GLU A 477 19.50 18.67 5.98
CA GLU A 477 18.12 18.22 6.10
C GLU A 477 17.73 17.10 5.14
N ASN A 478 18.52 16.89 4.07
CA ASN A 478 18.34 15.82 3.08
C ASN A 478 19.13 14.56 3.43
N ARG A 479 19.99 14.60 4.45
CA ARG A 479 20.82 13.45 4.80
C ARG A 479 20.01 12.46 5.64
N LEU A 480 20.08 11.19 5.24
CA LEU A 480 19.54 10.12 6.06
C LEU A 480 20.21 10.14 7.43
N VAL A 481 19.44 9.89 8.47
CA VAL A 481 19.92 9.74 9.85
C VAL A 481 19.75 8.29 10.27
N ALA A 482 20.48 7.85 11.28
CA ALA A 482 20.33 6.49 11.80
C ALA A 482 18.85 6.21 12.18
N PRO A 483 18.33 5.00 11.92
CA PRO A 483 16.93 4.67 12.23
C PRO A 483 16.71 4.63 13.74
N GLU A 484 15.58 5.17 14.17
CA GLU A 484 15.11 4.95 15.53
C GLU A 484 14.52 3.53 15.61
N LEU A 485 14.99 2.74 16.57
CA LEU A 485 14.62 1.34 16.74
C LEU A 485 13.95 1.11 18.09
N ILE A 486 13.08 0.12 18.14
CA ILE A 486 12.55 -0.43 19.39
C ILE A 486 12.88 -1.93 19.48
N ARG A 487 12.94 -2.45 20.69
CA ARG A 487 13.11 -3.86 21.00
C ARG A 487 11.97 -4.37 21.84
N GLY A 488 11.63 -5.61 21.66
CA GLY A 488 10.63 -6.28 22.48
C GLY A 488 10.73 -7.80 22.35
N GLN A 489 10.20 -8.49 23.35
CA GLN A 489 10.19 -9.94 23.35
C GLN A 489 9.13 -10.48 22.39
N THR A 490 9.44 -11.61 21.78
CA THR A 490 8.50 -12.43 21.02
C THR A 490 8.68 -13.89 21.41
N PRO A 491 7.75 -14.79 21.07
CA PRO A 491 7.94 -16.23 21.26
C PRO A 491 9.16 -16.80 20.51
N TYR A 492 9.72 -16.06 19.56
CA TYR A 492 10.87 -16.45 18.74
C TYR A 492 12.21 -15.86 19.25
N GLY A 493 12.15 -14.93 20.21
CA GLY A 493 13.29 -14.22 20.79
C GLY A 493 13.11 -12.71 20.78
N GLU A 494 14.17 -11.96 21.05
CA GLU A 494 14.16 -10.50 21.02
C GLU A 494 14.08 -10.00 19.57
N LEU A 495 13.01 -9.27 19.27
CA LEU A 495 12.82 -8.59 17.99
C LEU A 495 13.25 -7.13 18.13
N GLU A 496 14.17 -6.69 17.26
CA GLU A 496 14.48 -5.28 17.05
C GLU A 496 13.86 -4.84 15.71
N ARG A 497 13.13 -3.74 15.73
CA ARG A 497 12.44 -3.20 14.54
C ARG A 497 12.39 -1.68 14.55
N LEU A 498 11.97 -1.10 13.43
CA LEU A 498 11.76 0.34 13.28
C LEU A 498 10.77 0.84 14.33
N ALA A 499 11.13 1.94 15.01
CA ALA A 499 10.24 2.65 15.93
C ALA A 499 9.04 3.26 15.19
N PRO A 500 7.96 3.62 15.91
CA PRO A 500 6.84 4.36 15.31
C PRO A 500 7.31 5.66 14.67
N LEU A 501 6.84 5.93 13.43
CA LEU A 501 7.25 7.10 12.66
C LEU A 501 6.71 8.41 13.22
N VAL A 502 5.49 8.40 13.75
CA VAL A 502 4.81 9.57 14.31
C VAL A 502 5.00 9.58 15.81
N LYS A 503 5.47 10.71 16.34
CA LYS A 503 5.61 10.95 17.78
C LYS A 503 4.40 11.75 18.25
N LEU A 504 3.67 11.22 19.23
CA LEU A 504 2.53 11.84 19.88
C LEU A 504 2.93 12.18 21.32
N SER A 505 2.70 13.42 21.75
CA SER A 505 3.21 13.92 23.05
C SER A 505 2.51 13.34 24.28
N ARG A 506 1.26 12.86 24.14
CA ARG A 506 0.48 12.30 25.27
C ARG A 506 0.18 10.81 25.13
N THR A 507 -0.08 10.34 23.92
CA THR A 507 -0.44 8.94 23.65
C THR A 507 0.58 8.33 22.68
N PRO A 508 1.84 8.11 23.13
CA PRO A 508 2.87 7.51 22.28
C PRO A 508 2.39 6.16 21.75
N ILE A 509 2.68 5.90 20.48
CA ILE A 509 2.33 4.63 19.83
C ILE A 509 3.04 3.49 20.58
N ARG A 510 2.26 2.48 20.97
CA ARG A 510 2.76 1.29 21.67
C ARG A 510 2.04 0.05 21.16
N TRP A 511 2.78 -1.01 21.04
CA TRP A 511 2.22 -2.32 20.73
C TRP A 511 2.22 -3.20 21.98
N ARG A 512 1.37 -4.23 21.95
CA ARG A 512 1.28 -5.20 23.05
C ARG A 512 2.58 -5.98 23.21
N ASP A 513 2.74 -6.61 24.35
CA ASP A 513 3.73 -7.63 24.62
C ASP A 513 3.04 -9.01 24.64
N PRO A 514 3.57 -10.03 23.92
CA PRO A 514 4.73 -9.97 23.03
C PRO A 514 4.46 -9.13 21.76
N LEU A 515 5.54 -8.52 21.21
CA LEU A 515 5.41 -7.66 20.01
C LEU A 515 4.77 -8.38 18.81
N VAL A 516 5.11 -9.65 18.60
CA VAL A 516 4.52 -10.50 17.56
C VAL A 516 4.01 -11.76 18.22
N ALA A 517 2.76 -12.12 18.00
CA ALA A 517 2.19 -13.38 18.44
C ALA A 517 2.68 -14.55 17.56
N VAL A 518 2.68 -15.76 18.09
CA VAL A 518 2.79 -16.98 17.27
C VAL A 518 1.64 -17.00 16.30
N ARG A 519 1.92 -17.27 15.02
CA ARG A 519 0.88 -17.39 14.01
C ARG A 519 -0.11 -18.49 14.38
N GLY A 520 -1.38 -18.11 14.58
CA GLY A 520 -2.42 -19.02 15.05
C GLY A 520 -2.36 -19.38 16.53
N GLY A 521 -1.54 -18.70 17.32
CA GLY A 521 -1.36 -19.01 18.74
C GLY A 521 -2.49 -18.51 19.65
N ASP A 522 -3.38 -17.67 19.15
CA ASP A 522 -4.52 -17.16 19.91
C ASP A 522 -5.83 -17.86 19.50
N LEU A 523 -6.73 -18.03 20.44
CA LEU A 523 -8.09 -18.50 20.16
C LEU A 523 -8.87 -17.46 19.34
N PRO A 524 -9.80 -17.90 18.45
CA PRO A 524 -10.64 -17.02 17.66
C PRO A 524 -11.77 -16.41 18.50
N VAL A 525 -11.41 -15.64 19.50
CA VAL A 525 -12.30 -14.92 20.40
C VAL A 525 -11.75 -13.52 20.69
N TRP A 526 -12.64 -12.57 20.98
CA TRP A 526 -12.22 -11.26 21.47
C TRP A 526 -11.77 -11.38 22.95
N ALA A 527 -10.82 -10.54 23.34
CA ALA A 527 -10.53 -10.38 24.75
C ALA A 527 -11.74 -9.75 25.46
N ASP A 528 -11.96 -10.16 26.71
CA ASP A 528 -13.08 -9.65 27.52
C ASP A 528 -12.86 -8.21 28.00
#